data_82deb7bff5b12e98846887afd981768f
#
_entry.id   82deb7bff5b12e98846887afd981768f
#
_cell.length_a   1.000
_cell.length_b   1.000
_cell.length_c   1.000
_cell.angle_alpha   90.00
_cell.angle_beta   90.00
_cell.angle_gamma   90.00
#
_symmetry.space_group_name_H-M   'P 1'
#
loop_
_entity.id
_entity.type
_entity.pdbx_description
1 polymer ?
#
loop_
_entity_poly.entity_id
_entity_poly.type
_entity_poly.pdbx_seq_one_letter_code
_entity_poly.pdbx_strand_id
1 'polypeptide(L)'
;GSSLVGSEMCIRDRLNDEKAPITVENFKTIASSGYYEGTIFHRVINGFMIQGGGLTADMSNKSSGTGPIQNEANNGLPNDRGTIAMARTMDPHSATSQFFINHKDNAFLNHTGETSQGWGYAVFGMVTEGMDVVDQIAEVATGSSGAYQDVPEEVITIESVTISE
;
A
#
# COMPACT_ATOMS: atom_id res chain seq x y z
N GLY A 1 9.36 -11.90 -5.45
CA GLY A 1 8.85 -11.13 -4.34
C GLY A 1 9.36 -9.69 -4.35
N SER A 2 8.88 -8.90 -3.44
CA SER A 2 9.34 -7.53 -3.26
C SER A 2 9.82 -7.31 -1.83
N SER A 3 10.53 -6.21 -1.59
CA SER A 3 11.05 -5.87 -0.28
C SER A 3 10.85 -4.37 -0.04
N LEU A 4 10.18 -4.04 1.06
CA LEU A 4 10.01 -2.68 1.55
C LEU A 4 11.01 -2.48 2.68
N VAL A 5 11.89 -1.49 2.54
CA VAL A 5 12.96 -1.24 3.50
C VAL A 5 12.82 0.16 4.07
N GLY A 6 12.75 0.26 5.39
CA GLY A 6 12.82 1.51 6.12
C GLY A 6 13.93 1.39 7.15
N SER A 7 14.96 2.25 7.06
CA SER A 7 16.08 2.25 7.99
C SER A 7 16.75 0.87 8.06
N GLU A 8 16.69 0.19 9.19
CA GLU A 8 17.24 -1.15 9.36
C GLU A 8 16.16 -2.23 9.30
N MET A 9 14.93 -1.83 9.01
CA MET A 9 13.79 -2.73 9.05
C MET A 9 13.36 -3.12 7.64
N CYS A 10 13.12 -4.41 7.42
CA CYS A 10 12.70 -4.94 6.15
C CYS A 10 11.34 -5.60 6.25
N ILE A 11 10.51 -5.31 5.27
CA ILE A 11 9.26 -6.05 5.04
C ILE A 11 9.44 -6.77 3.71
N ARG A 12 9.25 -8.07 3.72
CA ARG A 12 9.30 -8.87 2.50
C ARG A 12 7.92 -9.40 2.18
N ASP A 13 7.53 -9.30 0.91
CA ASP A 13 6.24 -9.77 0.46
C ASP A 13 6.35 -10.61 -0.80
N ARG A 14 5.27 -11.31 -1.10
CA ARG A 14 5.12 -12.06 -2.35
C ARG A 14 3.99 -11.43 -3.14
N LEU A 15 4.28 -11.06 -4.37
CA LEU A 15 3.29 -10.51 -5.30
C LEU A 15 2.55 -11.64 -6.00
N ASN A 16 1.24 -11.45 -6.20
CA ASN A 16 0.38 -12.45 -6.82
C ASN A 16 0.04 -12.01 -8.26
N ASP A 17 0.95 -12.27 -9.18
CA ASP A 17 0.80 -11.88 -10.58
C ASP A 17 -0.23 -12.74 -11.32
N GLU A 18 -0.57 -13.91 -10.80
CA GLU A 18 -1.60 -14.76 -11.37
C GLU A 18 -2.99 -14.16 -11.20
N LYS A 19 -3.29 -13.65 -10.00
CA LYS A 19 -4.62 -13.12 -9.67
C LYS A 19 -4.75 -11.61 -9.80
N ALA A 20 -3.64 -10.89 -9.81
CA ALA A 20 -3.62 -9.44 -9.96
C ALA A 20 -2.56 -9.00 -10.96
N PRO A 21 -2.64 -9.47 -12.22
CA PRO A 21 -1.56 -9.23 -13.19
C PRO A 21 -1.35 -7.75 -13.50
N ILE A 22 -2.41 -6.98 -13.65
CA ILE A 22 -2.33 -5.55 -13.97
C ILE A 22 -1.72 -4.78 -12.79
N THR A 23 -2.20 -5.06 -11.59
CA THR A 23 -1.75 -4.39 -10.37
C THR A 23 -0.29 -4.72 -10.08
N VAL A 24 0.10 -5.99 -10.20
CA VAL A 24 1.49 -6.42 -9.96
C VAL A 24 2.44 -5.79 -10.98
N GLU A 25 2.08 -5.79 -12.26
CA GLU A 25 2.90 -5.18 -13.29
C GLU A 25 3.08 -3.69 -13.05
N ASN A 26 2.02 -2.99 -12.68
CA ASN A 26 2.06 -1.58 -12.33
C ASN A 26 2.99 -1.34 -11.13
N PHE A 27 2.84 -2.11 -10.08
CA PHE A 27 3.67 -1.98 -8.87
C PHE A 27 5.15 -2.24 -9.19
N LYS A 28 5.45 -3.29 -9.94
CA LYS A 28 6.82 -3.62 -10.33
C LYS A 28 7.46 -2.51 -11.16
N THR A 29 6.72 -1.96 -12.12
CA THR A 29 7.20 -0.88 -12.97
C THR A 29 7.54 0.35 -12.14
N ILE A 30 6.66 0.74 -11.24
CA ILE A 30 6.85 1.90 -10.36
C ILE A 30 8.02 1.66 -9.41
N ALA A 31 8.07 0.49 -8.78
CA ALA A 31 9.14 0.13 -7.85
C ALA A 31 10.51 0.10 -8.54
N SER A 32 10.58 -0.48 -9.73
CA SER A 32 11.84 -0.61 -10.49
C SER A 32 12.36 0.74 -10.98
N SER A 33 11.50 1.75 -11.10
CA SER A 33 11.91 3.10 -11.48
C SER A 33 12.55 3.89 -10.32
N GLY A 34 12.55 3.35 -9.11
CA GLY A 34 13.02 4.05 -7.91
C GLY A 34 12.01 5.03 -7.34
N TYR A 35 10.80 5.03 -7.83
CA TYR A 35 9.75 6.00 -7.42
C TYR A 35 9.51 6.00 -5.91
N TYR A 36 9.46 4.80 -5.30
CA TYR A 36 9.09 4.71 -3.89
C TYR A 36 10.16 5.21 -2.94
N GLU A 37 11.39 5.42 -3.42
CA GLU A 37 12.47 5.98 -2.58
C GLU A 37 12.10 7.38 -2.11
N GLY A 38 12.13 7.59 -0.80
CA GLY A 38 11.78 8.87 -0.20
C GLY A 38 10.29 9.12 -0.01
N THR A 39 9.44 8.19 -0.41
CA THR A 39 8.01 8.27 -0.05
C THR A 39 7.82 7.79 1.39
N ILE A 40 6.69 8.14 1.99
CA ILE A 40 6.44 7.87 3.39
C ILE A 40 5.16 7.05 3.59
N PHE A 41 5.05 6.43 4.77
CA PHE A 41 3.77 5.94 5.26
C PHE A 41 3.05 7.13 5.91
N HIS A 42 2.20 7.78 5.15
CA HIS A 42 1.54 9.03 5.55
C HIS A 42 0.22 8.82 6.29
N ARG A 43 -0.30 7.60 6.32
CA ARG A 43 -1.55 7.29 7.02
C ARG A 43 -1.41 5.95 7.71
N VAL A 44 -1.46 5.99 9.03
CA VAL A 44 -1.25 4.81 9.88
C VAL A 44 -2.36 4.75 10.92
N ILE A 45 -3.11 3.66 10.92
CA ILE A 45 -4.17 3.43 11.91
C ILE A 45 -3.96 2.04 12.51
N ASN A 46 -3.60 2.01 13.79
CA ASN A 46 -3.42 0.76 14.53
C ASN A 46 -4.71 -0.07 14.50
N GLY A 47 -4.59 -1.36 14.21
CA GLY A 47 -5.75 -2.25 14.11
C GLY A 47 -6.54 -2.07 12.81
N PHE A 48 -5.99 -1.37 11.82
CA PHE A 48 -6.59 -1.21 10.52
C PHE A 48 -5.56 -1.43 9.40
N MET A 49 -4.73 -0.43 9.09
CA MET A 49 -3.77 -0.55 7.99
C MET A 49 -2.67 0.50 8.10
N ILE A 50 -1.59 0.32 7.33
CA ILE A 50 -0.58 1.35 7.09
C ILE A 50 -0.54 1.65 5.59
N GLN A 51 -0.60 2.92 5.22
CA GLN A 51 -0.70 3.36 3.82
C GLN A 51 0.45 4.29 3.47
N GLY A 52 1.00 4.10 2.29
CA GLY A 52 2.09 4.92 1.81
C GLY A 52 2.28 4.86 0.30
N GLY A 53 3.40 5.39 -0.16
CA GLY A 53 3.79 5.32 -1.55
C GLY A 53 3.30 6.45 -2.43
N GLY A 54 2.81 7.56 -1.85
CA GLY A 54 2.29 8.68 -2.65
C GLY A 54 2.75 10.06 -2.21
N LEU A 55 3.26 10.20 -1.00
CA LEU A 55 3.69 11.48 -0.46
C LEU A 55 5.17 11.42 -0.06
N THR A 56 5.83 12.57 -0.16
CA THR A 56 7.19 12.74 0.35
C THR A 56 7.16 13.24 1.80
N ALA A 57 8.36 13.32 2.43
CA ALA A 57 8.46 13.67 3.84
C ALA A 57 7.85 15.03 4.19
N ASP A 58 7.80 15.96 3.25
CA ASP A 58 7.18 17.27 3.43
C ASP A 58 5.66 17.27 3.14
N MET A 59 5.08 16.09 2.98
CA MET A 59 3.65 15.87 2.68
C MET A 59 3.22 16.35 1.29
N SER A 60 4.16 16.48 0.36
CA SER A 60 3.87 16.80 -1.03
C SER A 60 3.53 15.54 -1.81
N ASN A 61 2.57 15.65 -2.73
CA ASN A 61 2.25 14.56 -3.64
C ASN A 61 3.40 14.31 -4.59
N LYS A 62 3.73 13.03 -4.77
CA LYS A 62 4.71 12.59 -5.76
C LYS A 62 3.96 11.83 -6.86
N SER A 63 4.19 12.22 -8.11
CA SER A 63 3.56 11.53 -9.25
C SER A 63 4.48 10.44 -9.77
N SER A 64 3.92 9.26 -10.01
CA SER A 64 4.66 8.16 -10.64
C SER A 64 4.80 8.35 -12.16
N GLY A 65 4.04 9.29 -12.73
CA GLY A 65 4.00 9.47 -14.18
C GLY A 65 3.21 8.39 -14.90
N THR A 66 2.63 7.45 -14.16
CA THR A 66 1.79 6.39 -14.73
C THR A 66 0.31 6.75 -14.61
N GLY A 67 -0.50 6.21 -15.49
CA GLY A 67 -1.94 6.39 -15.40
C GLY A 67 -2.59 5.47 -14.39
N PRO A 68 -3.88 5.70 -14.10
CA PRO A 68 -4.63 4.81 -13.21
C PRO A 68 -4.84 3.45 -13.85
N ILE A 69 -5.01 2.43 -13.00
CA ILE A 69 -5.20 1.05 -13.44
C ILE A 69 -6.59 0.55 -13.09
N GLN A 70 -7.02 -0.46 -13.82
CA GLN A 70 -8.27 -1.15 -13.54
C GLN A 70 -8.20 -1.86 -12.18
N ASN A 71 -9.27 -1.76 -11.42
CA ASN A 71 -9.39 -2.43 -10.13
C ASN A 71 -9.56 -3.94 -10.33
N GLU A 72 -8.69 -4.72 -9.73
CA GLU A 72 -8.72 -6.18 -9.79
C GLU A 72 -9.24 -6.83 -8.50
N ALA A 73 -9.96 -6.08 -7.67
CA ALA A 73 -10.44 -6.58 -6.39
C ALA A 73 -11.45 -7.74 -6.53
N ASN A 74 -11.99 -7.94 -7.72
CA ASN A 74 -12.87 -9.08 -8.04
C ASN A 74 -12.10 -10.39 -8.24
N ASN A 75 -10.84 -10.45 -7.84
CA ASN A 75 -9.97 -11.61 -8.01
C ASN A 75 -10.12 -12.68 -6.91
N GLY A 76 -10.99 -12.45 -5.94
CA GLY A 76 -11.24 -13.39 -4.86
C GLY A 76 -10.25 -13.32 -3.69
N LEU A 77 -9.28 -12.42 -3.73
CA LEU A 77 -8.31 -12.24 -2.65
C LEU A 77 -8.88 -11.31 -1.57
N PRO A 78 -9.01 -11.78 -0.31
CA PRO A 78 -9.55 -10.95 0.76
C PRO A 78 -8.50 -9.99 1.32
N ASN A 79 -8.97 -8.88 1.88
CA ASN A 79 -8.13 -7.92 2.60
C ASN A 79 -7.88 -8.42 4.02
N ASP A 80 -7.15 -9.52 4.15
CA ASP A 80 -6.78 -10.11 5.44
C ASP A 80 -5.50 -9.49 5.98
N ARG A 81 -5.26 -9.69 7.27
CA ARG A 81 -4.02 -9.25 7.91
C ARG A 81 -2.80 -9.73 7.13
N GLY A 82 -1.88 -8.81 6.85
CA GLY A 82 -0.65 -9.08 6.12
C GLY A 82 -0.77 -8.99 4.61
N THR A 83 -1.95 -8.74 4.06
CA THR A 83 -2.08 -8.54 2.61
C THR A 83 -1.76 -7.11 2.23
N ILE A 84 -1.27 -6.95 0.99
CA ILE A 84 -0.97 -5.65 0.39
C ILE A 84 -2.02 -5.36 -0.68
N ALA A 85 -2.62 -4.18 -0.61
CA ALA A 85 -3.66 -3.76 -1.54
C ALA A 85 -3.41 -2.34 -2.04
N MET A 86 -4.05 -2.00 -3.16
CA MET A 86 -3.91 -0.66 -3.75
C MET A 86 -4.91 0.30 -3.13
N ALA A 87 -4.39 1.44 -2.68
CA ALA A 87 -5.22 2.57 -2.31
C ALA A 87 -5.73 3.28 -3.57
N ARG A 88 -6.88 3.92 -3.45
CA ARG A 88 -7.55 4.62 -4.57
C ARG A 88 -8.45 5.74 -4.03
N THR A 89 -8.94 6.55 -4.95
CA THR A 89 -9.99 7.52 -4.64
C THR A 89 -11.36 6.84 -4.65
N MET A 90 -12.44 7.60 -4.60
CA MET A 90 -13.80 7.05 -4.70
C MET A 90 -14.07 6.42 -6.07
N ASP A 91 -13.33 6.80 -7.11
CA ASP A 91 -13.38 6.12 -8.39
C ASP A 91 -12.74 4.74 -8.25
N PRO A 92 -13.46 3.64 -8.53
CA PRO A 92 -12.92 2.29 -8.38
C PRO A 92 -11.65 2.02 -9.20
N HIS A 93 -11.49 2.69 -10.33
CA HIS A 93 -10.38 2.49 -11.27
C HIS A 93 -9.43 3.69 -11.28
N SER A 94 -9.06 4.17 -10.08
CA SER A 94 -8.22 5.37 -9.92
C SER A 94 -6.86 5.10 -9.28
N ALA A 95 -6.55 3.86 -8.95
CA ALA A 95 -5.28 3.52 -8.29
C ALA A 95 -4.09 3.82 -9.19
N THR A 96 -3.03 4.38 -8.61
CA THR A 96 -1.76 4.63 -9.31
C THR A 96 -0.58 4.03 -8.54
N SER A 97 -0.08 4.71 -7.51
CA SER A 97 1.12 4.27 -6.78
C SER A 97 0.90 3.94 -5.32
N GLN A 98 -0.11 4.51 -4.68
CA GLN A 98 -0.31 4.32 -3.24
C GLN A 98 -0.83 2.93 -2.93
N PHE A 99 -0.29 2.35 -1.88
CA PHE A 99 -0.68 1.02 -1.41
C PHE A 99 -0.86 1.04 0.10
N PHE A 100 -1.47 0.00 0.64
CA PHE A 100 -1.55 -0.19 2.08
C PHE A 100 -1.32 -1.65 2.43
N ILE A 101 -0.88 -1.87 3.66
CA ILE A 101 -0.72 -3.22 4.23
C ILE A 101 -1.76 -3.34 5.32
N ASN A 102 -2.58 -4.36 5.22
CA ASN A 102 -3.63 -4.62 6.21
C ASN A 102 -3.03 -5.10 7.52
N HIS A 103 -3.33 -4.39 8.61
CA HIS A 103 -2.87 -4.74 9.95
C HIS A 103 -3.84 -5.69 10.66
N LYS A 104 -5.02 -5.87 10.09
CA LYS A 104 -6.12 -6.69 10.60
C LYS A 104 -6.90 -7.24 9.42
N ASP A 105 -7.73 -8.24 9.65
CA ASP A 105 -8.68 -8.73 8.64
C ASP A 105 -9.76 -7.65 8.43
N ASN A 106 -9.76 -7.05 7.25
CA ASN A 106 -10.63 -5.92 6.91
C ASN A 106 -11.64 -6.33 5.83
N ALA A 107 -12.57 -7.20 6.18
CA ALA A 107 -13.54 -7.76 5.23
C ALA A 107 -14.37 -6.68 4.53
N PHE A 108 -14.59 -5.54 5.17
CA PHE A 108 -15.35 -4.43 4.57
C PHE A 108 -14.64 -3.78 3.38
N LEU A 109 -13.36 -4.07 3.16
CA LEU A 109 -12.60 -3.61 2.00
C LEU A 109 -12.66 -4.57 0.81
N ASN A 110 -13.30 -5.73 0.98
CA ASN A 110 -13.38 -6.73 -0.07
C ASN A 110 -14.42 -6.35 -1.14
N HIS A 111 -14.19 -6.85 -2.35
CA HIS A 111 -15.13 -6.67 -3.45
C HIS A 111 -16.46 -7.34 -3.15
N THR A 112 -17.54 -6.61 -3.30
CA THR A 112 -18.92 -7.13 -3.15
C THR A 112 -19.78 -6.90 -4.39
N GLY A 113 -19.38 -6.03 -5.28
CA GLY A 113 -20.10 -5.75 -6.51
C GLY A 113 -19.45 -4.61 -7.30
N GLU A 114 -19.92 -4.40 -8.51
CA GLU A 114 -19.34 -3.41 -9.42
C GLU A 114 -19.96 -2.02 -9.23
N THR A 115 -19.91 -1.51 -8.01
CA THR A 115 -20.33 -0.16 -7.65
C THR A 115 -19.16 0.58 -7.04
N SER A 116 -19.23 1.91 -6.92
CA SER A 116 -18.14 2.70 -6.33
C SER A 116 -17.81 2.26 -4.90
N GLN A 117 -18.77 1.82 -4.14
CA GLN A 117 -18.57 1.35 -2.77
C GLN A 117 -18.29 -0.15 -2.71
N GLY A 118 -18.87 -0.93 -3.64
CA GLY A 118 -18.77 -2.39 -3.65
C GLY A 118 -17.54 -2.95 -4.32
N TRP A 119 -16.84 -2.17 -5.15
CA TRP A 119 -15.64 -2.66 -5.85
C TRP A 119 -14.55 -3.14 -4.90
N GLY A 120 -14.39 -2.47 -3.76
CA GLY A 120 -13.37 -2.82 -2.80
C GLY A 120 -11.97 -2.40 -3.24
N TYR A 121 -10.97 -3.02 -2.63
CA TYR A 121 -9.56 -2.68 -2.82
C TYR A 121 -8.80 -3.93 -3.26
N ALA A 122 -8.06 -3.80 -4.35
CA ALA A 122 -7.39 -4.93 -4.99
C ALA A 122 -6.18 -5.41 -4.19
N VAL A 123 -6.28 -6.59 -3.61
CA VAL A 123 -5.15 -7.28 -3.00
C VAL A 123 -4.28 -7.85 -4.11
N PHE A 124 -2.97 -7.58 -4.03
CA PHE A 124 -2.03 -8.04 -5.05
C PHE A 124 -0.80 -8.75 -4.48
N GLY A 125 -0.73 -8.92 -3.17
CA GLY A 125 0.37 -9.61 -2.53
C GLY A 125 0.14 -9.82 -1.05
N MET A 126 1.10 -10.48 -0.40
CA MET A 126 1.06 -10.67 1.04
C MET A 126 2.45 -10.63 1.64
N VAL A 127 2.55 -10.13 2.86
CA VAL A 127 3.80 -10.10 3.62
C VAL A 127 4.19 -11.52 4.00
N THR A 128 5.43 -11.89 3.69
CA THR A 128 6.01 -13.20 4.05
C THR A 128 7.01 -13.09 5.19
N GLU A 129 7.66 -11.93 5.34
CA GLU A 129 8.59 -11.66 6.44
C GLU A 129 8.46 -10.20 6.85
N GLY A 130 8.62 -9.93 8.14
CA GLY A 130 8.62 -8.55 8.64
C GLY A 130 7.24 -8.04 9.06
N MET A 131 6.29 -8.92 9.35
CA MET A 131 4.99 -8.47 9.85
C MET A 131 5.13 -7.78 11.22
N ASP A 132 6.17 -8.13 11.98
CA ASP A 132 6.52 -7.43 13.22
C ASP A 132 6.92 -5.97 12.95
N VAL A 133 7.55 -5.69 11.81
CA VAL A 133 7.86 -4.32 11.38
C VAL A 133 6.57 -3.56 11.09
N VAL A 134 5.63 -4.19 10.41
CA VAL A 134 4.31 -3.59 10.16
C VAL A 134 3.60 -3.27 11.47
N ASP A 135 3.67 -4.19 12.43
CA ASP A 135 3.08 -3.98 13.77
C ASP A 135 3.73 -2.80 14.49
N GLN A 136 5.05 -2.67 14.40
CA GLN A 136 5.77 -1.53 15.00
C GLN A 136 5.38 -0.20 14.35
N ILE A 137 5.26 -0.17 13.03
CA ILE A 137 4.79 1.02 12.31
C ILE A 137 3.37 1.37 12.74
N ALA A 138 2.50 0.38 12.87
CA ALA A 138 1.10 0.59 13.23
C ALA A 138 0.93 1.19 14.64
N GLU A 139 1.91 1.01 15.51
CA GLU A 139 1.86 1.46 16.91
C GLU A 139 2.42 2.86 17.15
N VAL A 140 2.98 3.52 16.13
CA VAL A 140 3.58 4.84 16.30
C VAL A 140 2.52 5.90 16.61
N ALA A 141 2.95 6.95 17.30
CA ALA A 141 2.07 8.09 17.58
C ALA A 141 1.73 8.82 16.28
N THR A 142 0.46 9.16 16.10
CA THR A 142 -0.03 9.83 14.90
C THR A 142 -0.78 11.10 15.26
N GLY A 143 -0.94 11.98 14.28
CA GLY A 143 -1.67 13.23 14.43
C GLY A 143 -2.07 13.78 13.08
N SER A 144 -2.63 14.99 13.07
CA SER A 144 -3.02 15.67 11.84
C SER A 144 -1.86 16.47 11.27
N SER A 145 -1.74 16.49 9.95
CA SER A 145 -0.77 17.32 9.23
C SER A 145 -1.47 17.92 8.01
N GLY A 146 -1.76 19.21 8.06
CA GLY A 146 -2.53 19.89 7.02
C GLY A 146 -3.91 19.26 6.87
N ALA A 147 -4.26 18.84 5.66
CA ALA A 147 -5.52 18.19 5.36
C ALA A 147 -5.52 16.69 5.68
N TYR A 148 -4.39 16.14 6.08
CA TYR A 148 -4.24 14.71 6.34
C TYR A 148 -4.40 14.39 7.82
N GLN A 149 -5.02 13.25 8.12
CA GLN A 149 -5.20 12.72 9.46
C GLN A 149 -4.43 11.40 9.60
N ASP A 150 -4.19 11.00 10.85
CA ASP A 150 -3.52 9.73 11.16
C ASP A 150 -2.12 9.65 10.55
N VAL A 151 -1.41 10.78 10.53
CA VAL A 151 -0.05 10.89 10.02
C VAL A 151 0.92 10.58 11.16
N PRO A 152 1.91 9.68 10.97
CA PRO A 152 2.94 9.44 11.98
C PRO A 152 3.64 10.75 12.37
N GLU A 153 3.77 11.00 13.69
CA GLU A 153 4.43 12.20 14.19
C GLU A 153 5.89 12.23 13.81
N GLU A 154 6.57 11.07 13.81
CA GLU A 154 7.89 10.91 13.26
C GLU A 154 7.79 10.29 11.89
N VAL A 155 8.39 10.92 10.90
CA VAL A 155 8.33 10.48 9.51
C VAL A 155 8.85 9.05 9.36
N ILE A 156 8.06 8.20 8.72
CA ILE A 156 8.44 6.82 8.39
C ILE A 156 8.66 6.75 6.89
N THR A 157 9.93 6.71 6.51
CA THR A 157 10.34 6.78 5.10
C THR A 157 10.55 5.38 4.52
N ILE A 158 10.08 5.19 3.29
CA ILE A 158 10.43 4.03 2.48
C ILE A 158 11.77 4.36 1.82
N GLU A 159 12.84 3.67 2.22
CA GLU A 159 14.17 3.93 1.67
C GLU A 159 14.33 3.34 0.28
N SER A 160 13.81 2.14 0.06
CA SER A 160 13.83 1.50 -1.25
C SER A 160 12.82 0.38 -1.34
N VAL A 161 12.41 0.06 -2.56
CA VAL A 161 11.63 -1.13 -2.88
C VAL A 161 12.37 -1.88 -3.97
N THR A 162 12.77 -3.10 -3.68
CA THR A 162 13.53 -3.95 -4.60
C THR A 162 12.67 -5.12 -5.04
N ILE A 163 12.64 -5.37 -6.34
CA ILE A 163 11.92 -6.51 -6.91
C ILE A 163 12.94 -7.62 -7.18
N SER A 164 12.69 -8.81 -6.64
CA SER A 164 13.48 -10.00 -6.94
C SER A 164 12.60 -11.09 -7.54
N GLU A 165 13.19 -11.86 -8.43
CA GLU A 165 12.50 -12.97 -9.08
C GLU A 165 12.41 -14.22 -8.19
#